data_bbc848b723460a95842fe3e65ebcc9cb
#
_entry.id   bbc848b723460a95842fe3e65ebcc9cb
#
_cell.length_a   1.000
_cell.length_b   1.000
_cell.length_c   1.000
_cell.angle_alpha   90.00
_cell.angle_beta   90.00
_cell.angle_gamma   90.00
#
_symmetry.space_group_name_H-M   'P 1'
#
loop_
_entity.id
_entity.type
_entity.pdbx_description
1 polymer ?
#
loop_
_entity_poly.entity_id
_entity_poly.type
_entity_poly.pdbx_seq_one_letter_code
_entity_poly.pdbx_strand_id
1 'polypeptide(L)'
;MTKDLYDKLMVFGNDREPFLTHNFMRTTDLDDGTATVTLPMHTESLNRWGGAHGGILFSLCDVAMGMAIMTLRQEMVVTVN
;
A
#
# COMPACT_ATOMS: atom_id res chain seq x y z
N MET A 1 -14.04 11.76 -3.94
CA MET A 1 -14.08 10.33 -4.32
C MET A 1 -15.44 9.76 -3.95
N THR A 2 -16.02 8.94 -4.82
CA THR A 2 -17.30 8.28 -4.51
C THR A 2 -17.07 7.13 -3.53
N LYS A 3 -18.12 6.79 -2.77
CA LYS A 3 -18.07 5.65 -1.86
C LYS A 3 -17.81 4.34 -2.60
N ASP A 4 -18.41 4.19 -3.79
CA ASP A 4 -18.24 2.99 -4.60
C ASP A 4 -16.78 2.80 -5.02
N LEU A 5 -16.14 3.86 -5.48
CA LEU A 5 -14.71 3.81 -5.83
C LEU A 5 -13.84 3.54 -4.61
N TYR A 6 -14.15 4.20 -3.49
CA TYR A 6 -13.42 3.97 -2.23
C TYR A 6 -13.48 2.49 -1.83
N ASP A 7 -14.67 1.92 -1.83
CA ASP A 7 -14.87 0.51 -1.43
C ASP A 7 -14.11 -0.43 -2.37
N LYS A 8 -14.16 -0.19 -3.68
CA LYS A 8 -13.45 -1.01 -4.67
C LYS A 8 -11.94 -0.94 -4.50
N LEU A 9 -11.41 0.24 -4.30
CA LEU A 9 -9.97 0.41 -4.14
C LEU A 9 -9.47 -0.16 -2.80
N MET A 10 -10.26 -0.08 -1.74
CA MET A 10 -9.92 -0.70 -0.46
C MET A 10 -9.83 -2.22 -0.57
N VAL A 11 -10.76 -2.84 -1.28
CA VAL A 11 -10.70 -4.28 -1.55
C VAL A 11 -9.48 -4.61 -2.42
N PHE A 12 -9.28 -3.86 -3.49
CA PHE A 12 -8.16 -4.08 -4.40
C PHE A 12 -6.81 -3.95 -3.69
N GLY A 13 -6.64 -2.92 -2.87
CA GLY A 13 -5.39 -2.66 -2.17
C GLY A 13 -5.12 -3.57 -0.98
N ASN A 14 -6.15 -4.25 -0.44
CA ASN A 14 -5.98 -5.06 0.76
C ASN A 14 -6.14 -6.56 0.53
N ASP A 15 -6.97 -6.96 -0.42
CA ASP A 15 -7.38 -8.36 -0.53
C ASP A 15 -6.91 -9.05 -1.82
N ARG A 16 -6.31 -8.31 -2.73
CA ARG A 16 -5.97 -8.82 -4.05
C ARG A 16 -4.48 -8.97 -4.31
N GLU A 17 -3.64 -8.53 -3.38
CA GLU A 17 -2.20 -8.54 -3.59
C GLU A 17 -1.51 -9.34 -2.48
N PRO A 18 -1.06 -10.58 -2.77
CA PRO A 18 -0.44 -11.46 -1.75
C PRO A 18 0.77 -10.84 -1.07
N PHE A 19 1.56 -10.04 -1.79
CA PHE A 19 2.73 -9.40 -1.21
C PHE A 19 2.35 -8.49 -0.03
N LEU A 20 1.29 -7.71 -0.17
CA LEU A 20 0.82 -6.83 0.88
C LEU A 20 0.33 -7.62 2.09
N THR A 21 -0.49 -8.63 1.84
CA THR A 21 -1.03 -9.49 2.90
C THR A 21 0.10 -10.21 3.63
N HIS A 22 1.05 -10.78 2.89
CA HIS A 22 2.17 -11.51 3.46
C HIS A 22 3.06 -10.64 4.34
N ASN A 23 3.21 -9.37 3.98
CA ASN A 23 4.06 -8.43 4.70
C ASN A 23 3.29 -7.53 5.68
N PHE A 24 2.02 -7.81 5.92
CA PHE A 24 1.16 -7.09 6.85
C PHE A 24 0.95 -5.62 6.48
N MET A 25 1.14 -5.26 5.21
CA MET A 25 0.81 -3.94 4.72
C MET A 25 -0.69 -3.83 4.50
N ARG A 26 -1.24 -2.68 4.88
CA ARG A 26 -2.66 -2.45 4.73
C ARG A 26 -2.95 -1.00 4.37
N THR A 27 -3.76 -0.81 3.33
CA THR A 27 -4.32 0.49 3.02
C THR A 27 -5.41 0.78 4.04
N THR A 28 -5.27 1.85 4.80
CA THR A 28 -6.19 2.19 5.89
C THR A 28 -7.09 3.36 5.55
N ASP A 29 -6.68 4.22 4.61
CA ASP A 29 -7.50 5.34 4.18
C ASP A 29 -7.12 5.78 2.78
N LEU A 30 -8.10 6.32 2.06
CA LEU A 30 -7.97 6.85 0.70
C LEU A 30 -8.78 8.13 0.58
N ASP A 31 -8.24 9.09 -0.18
CA ASP A 31 -8.98 10.26 -0.61
C ASP A 31 -8.42 10.68 -1.98
N ASP A 32 -8.98 11.73 -2.57
CA ASP A 32 -8.55 12.18 -3.90
C ASP A 32 -7.08 12.56 -3.88
N GLY A 33 -6.24 11.77 -4.55
CA GLY A 33 -4.81 11.99 -4.64
C GLY A 33 -4.00 11.59 -3.41
N THR A 34 -4.62 10.98 -2.40
CA THR A 34 -3.92 10.57 -1.18
C THR A 34 -4.23 9.12 -0.80
N ALA A 35 -3.30 8.49 -0.13
CA ALA A 35 -3.48 7.16 0.41
C ALA A 35 -2.66 7.01 1.69
N THR A 36 -3.23 6.31 2.66
CA THR A 36 -2.52 5.93 3.88
C THR A 36 -2.37 4.42 3.89
N VAL A 37 -1.13 3.96 3.93
CA VAL A 37 -0.78 2.55 4.01
C VAL A 37 0.03 2.33 5.27
N THR A 38 -0.35 1.35 6.06
CA THR A 38 0.28 1.07 7.35
C THR A 38 0.95 -0.28 7.34
N LEU A 39 2.02 -0.39 8.09
CA LEU A 39 2.76 -1.63 8.29
C LEU A 39 3.12 -1.74 9.78
N PRO A 40 2.43 -2.58 10.54
CA PRO A 40 2.89 -2.90 11.89
C PRO A 40 4.24 -3.60 11.79
N MET A 41 5.23 -3.11 12.51
CA MET A 41 6.56 -3.70 12.49
C MET A 41 6.52 -5.10 13.11
N HIS A 42 7.17 -6.04 12.45
CA HIS A 42 7.27 -7.43 12.92
C HIS A 42 8.68 -7.93 12.62
N THR A 43 9.05 -9.07 13.16
CA THR A 43 10.42 -9.58 13.08
C THR A 43 10.94 -9.64 11.64
N GLU A 44 10.10 -10.08 10.72
CA GLU A 44 10.46 -10.26 9.31
C GLU A 44 10.64 -8.95 8.55
N SER A 45 10.23 -7.82 9.11
CA SER A 45 10.44 -6.50 8.50
C SER A 45 11.72 -5.83 8.96
N LEU A 46 12.46 -6.45 9.90
CA LEU A 46 13.65 -5.85 10.47
C LEU A 46 14.90 -6.19 9.66
N ASN A 47 15.84 -5.26 9.65
CA ASN A 47 17.18 -5.53 9.18
C ASN A 47 18.03 -6.13 10.31
N ARG A 48 19.30 -6.46 10.02
CA ARG A 48 20.22 -7.08 11.00
C ARG A 48 20.49 -6.19 12.21
N TRP A 49 20.21 -4.91 12.13
CA TRP A 49 20.47 -3.94 13.20
C TRP A 49 19.24 -3.70 14.08
N GLY A 50 18.12 -4.37 13.79
CA GLY A 50 16.88 -4.21 14.53
C GLY A 50 16.01 -3.04 14.08
N GLY A 51 16.38 -2.37 13.00
CA GLY A 51 15.56 -1.31 12.40
C GLY A 51 14.77 -1.81 11.21
N ALA A 52 13.91 -0.97 10.66
CA ALA A 52 13.14 -1.33 9.47
C ALA A 52 14.06 -1.59 8.29
N HIS A 53 13.84 -2.71 7.58
CA HIS A 53 14.60 -3.02 6.37
C HIS A 53 14.27 -2.00 5.28
N GLY A 54 15.31 -1.51 4.57
CA GLY A 54 15.12 -0.53 3.50
C GLY A 54 14.18 -1.02 2.40
N GLY A 55 14.21 -2.31 2.10
CA GLY A 55 13.31 -2.91 1.13
C GLY A 55 11.84 -2.82 1.53
N ILE A 56 11.54 -2.98 2.82
CA ILE A 56 10.16 -2.86 3.29
C ILE A 56 9.69 -1.40 3.27
N LEU A 57 10.57 -0.46 3.57
CA LEU A 57 10.25 0.97 3.49
C LEU A 57 9.98 1.39 2.05
N PHE A 58 10.81 0.94 1.12
CA PHE A 58 10.60 1.20 -0.30
C PHE A 58 9.26 0.66 -0.77
N SER A 59 8.95 -0.58 -0.41
CA SER A 59 7.70 -1.22 -0.80
C SER A 59 6.48 -0.48 -0.23
N LEU A 60 6.56 -0.03 1.02
CA LEU A 60 5.50 0.74 1.66
C LEU A 60 5.22 2.04 0.90
N CYS A 61 6.27 2.78 0.55
CA CYS A 61 6.14 4.01 -0.22
C CYS A 61 5.60 3.76 -1.63
N ASP A 62 6.05 2.68 -2.28
CA ASP A 62 5.58 2.31 -3.61
C ASP A 62 4.08 1.98 -3.61
N VAL A 63 3.64 1.20 -2.65
CA VAL A 63 2.22 0.85 -2.51
C VAL A 63 1.37 2.09 -2.24
N ALA A 64 1.80 2.95 -1.33
CA ALA A 64 1.06 4.16 -1.00
C ALA A 64 0.94 5.10 -2.20
N MET A 65 2.02 5.26 -2.96
CA MET A 65 2.02 6.09 -4.16
C MET A 65 1.09 5.51 -5.23
N GLY A 66 1.16 4.21 -5.47
CA GLY A 66 0.29 3.54 -6.44
C GLY A 66 -1.18 3.68 -6.10
N MET A 67 -1.54 3.48 -4.82
CA MET A 67 -2.92 3.64 -4.37
C MET A 67 -3.40 5.09 -4.51
N ALA A 68 -2.56 6.06 -4.17
CA ALA A 68 -2.91 7.48 -4.32
C ALA A 68 -3.18 7.84 -5.79
N ILE A 69 -2.36 7.35 -6.71
CA ILE A 69 -2.54 7.59 -8.15
C ILE A 69 -3.85 6.96 -8.63
N MET A 70 -4.17 5.76 -8.18
CA MET A 70 -5.41 5.09 -8.58
C MET A 70 -6.67 5.84 -8.14
N THR A 71 -6.62 6.59 -7.04
CA THR A 71 -7.76 7.42 -6.63
C THR A 71 -8.08 8.51 -7.64
N LEU A 72 -7.06 9.01 -8.36
CA LEU A 72 -7.23 10.05 -9.36
C LEU A 72 -7.57 9.49 -10.74
N ARG A 73 -6.97 8.36 -11.11
CA ARG A 73 -7.11 7.79 -12.45
C ARG A 73 -8.24 6.78 -12.57
N GLN A 74 -8.63 6.17 -11.45
CA GLN A 74 -9.65 5.12 -11.40
C GLN A 74 -9.28 3.91 -12.28
N GLU A 75 -7.98 3.64 -12.42
CA GLU A 75 -7.45 2.53 -13.21
C GLU A 75 -6.24 1.92 -12.53
N MET A 76 -5.86 0.72 -12.92
CA MET A 76 -4.68 0.06 -12.38
C MET A 76 -3.42 0.78 -12.83
N VAL A 77 -2.49 0.93 -11.89
CA VAL A 77 -1.19 1.55 -12.13
C VAL A 77 -0.10 0.55 -11.77
N VAL A 78 0.85 0.37 -12.68
CA VAL A 78 2.01 -0.48 -12.47
C VAL A 78 3.25 0.40 -12.40
N THR A 79 4.00 0.25 -11.30
CA THR A 79 5.28 0.95 -11.14
C THR A 79 6.36 0.16 -11.88
N VAL A 80 7.15 0.86 -12.69
CA VAL A 80 8.27 0.26 -13.41
C VAL A 80 9.57 0.90 -12.92
N ASN A 81 10.46 0.06 -12.43
CA ASN A 81 11.77 0.49 -11.95
C ASN A 81 12.85 0.24 -13.01
#